data_c08964210207f4d6ee4703a3986c4816
#
_entry.id   c08964210207f4d6ee4703a3986c4816
#
_cell.length_a   1.000
_cell.length_b   1.000
_cell.length_c   1.000
_cell.angle_alpha   90.00
_cell.angle_beta   90.00
_cell.angle_gamma   90.00
#
_symmetry.space_group_name_H-M   'P 1'
#
loop_
_entity.id
_entity.type
_entity.pdbx_description
1 polymer ?
#
loop_
_entity_poly.entity_id
_entity_poly.type
_entity_poly.pdbx_seq_one_letter_code
_entity_poly.pdbx_strand_id
1 'polypeptide(L)'
;MFDGSGRSDFGALQRSLGGRGGKRVSTESVLMAFDLLYLDGHDLTGSELSLRRHLLEDLVVPAGDGAIRLSEEVEADGAQLLEQARQIGLEGIIAKQRDQPYRSGRTGDWLKIKCIQSESFIIVGYEASAAARGCIGSLLLAAKGDHDWVFVGSIGTGFNGQDAVFLRSALDKLRTKTPTVPLKGKNIVFAQPTLIAEIEFRGWTKDGSLRHASYKGLREVQDNAAVLDMRDRET
;
A
#
# COMPACT_ATOMS: atom_id res chain seq x y z
N MET A 1 9.17 14.62 1.41
CA MET A 1 8.17 15.71 1.54
C MET A 1 7.04 15.22 2.42
N PHE A 2 6.47 16.10 3.17
CA PHE A 2 5.32 15.82 4.02
C PHE A 2 4.08 16.51 3.46
N ASP A 3 2.91 15.94 3.68
CA ASP A 3 1.63 16.61 3.42
C ASP A 3 1.26 17.58 4.55
N GLY A 4 0.10 18.25 4.44
CA GLY A 4 -0.38 19.20 5.45
C GLY A 4 -0.66 18.59 6.84
N SER A 5 -0.69 17.27 6.97
CA SER A 5 -0.84 16.53 8.24
C SER A 5 0.49 15.96 8.76
N GLY A 6 1.62 16.27 8.10
CA GLY A 6 2.95 15.76 8.48
C GLY A 6 3.25 14.34 8.02
N ARG A 7 2.43 13.73 7.15
CA ARG A 7 2.67 12.39 6.60
C ARG A 7 3.55 12.46 5.35
N SER A 8 4.33 11.41 5.12
CA SER A 8 5.15 11.30 3.91
C SER A 8 4.29 11.26 2.64
N ASP A 9 4.48 12.20 1.72
CA ASP A 9 3.82 12.24 0.41
C ASP A 9 4.83 11.95 -0.71
N PHE A 10 4.87 10.68 -1.15
CA PHE A 10 5.70 10.26 -2.28
C PHE A 10 5.29 10.92 -3.59
N GLY A 11 3.99 11.16 -3.81
CA GLY A 11 3.49 11.82 -5.01
C GLY A 11 3.95 13.29 -5.08
N ALA A 12 3.95 14.00 -3.94
CA ALA A 12 4.50 15.36 -3.85
C ALA A 12 6.00 15.36 -4.12
N LEU A 13 6.76 14.42 -3.52
CA LEU A 13 8.19 14.26 -3.78
C LEU A 13 8.46 14.01 -5.27
N GLN A 14 7.74 13.09 -5.90
CA GLN A 14 7.91 12.79 -7.32
C GLN A 14 7.62 13.99 -8.22
N ARG A 15 6.59 14.77 -7.91
CA ARG A 15 6.28 16.01 -8.66
C ARG A 15 7.36 17.08 -8.47
N SER A 16 7.86 17.27 -7.25
CA SER A 16 8.90 18.27 -6.96
C SER A 16 10.21 17.97 -7.69
N LEU A 17 10.51 16.69 -7.88
CA LEU A 17 11.67 16.20 -8.65
C LEU A 17 11.44 16.19 -10.17
N GLY A 18 10.29 16.63 -10.68
CA GLY A 18 9.97 16.72 -12.10
C GLY A 18 9.28 15.50 -12.70
N GLY A 19 8.67 14.63 -11.87
CA GLY A 19 7.93 13.44 -12.31
C GLY A 19 8.85 12.23 -12.59
N ARG A 20 8.34 11.21 -13.31
CA ARG A 20 9.14 10.02 -13.67
C ARG A 20 10.30 10.42 -14.57
N GLY A 21 11.54 10.17 -14.09
CA GLY A 21 12.77 10.52 -14.80
C GLY A 21 13.14 12.00 -14.74
N GLY A 22 12.47 12.81 -13.93
CA GLY A 22 12.77 14.22 -13.74
C GLY A 22 14.11 14.46 -13.07
N LYS A 23 14.75 15.60 -13.42
CA LYS A 23 16.07 16.01 -12.90
C LYS A 23 16.00 17.36 -12.20
N ARG A 24 14.86 17.69 -11.58
CA ARG A 24 14.72 18.94 -10.81
C ARG A 24 15.32 18.76 -9.41
N VAL A 25 15.92 19.84 -8.91
CA VAL A 25 16.34 19.94 -7.51
C VAL A 25 15.12 20.43 -6.70
N SER A 26 14.81 19.73 -5.63
CA SER A 26 13.74 20.15 -4.70
C SER A 26 14.36 20.74 -3.44
N THR A 27 13.96 21.96 -3.10
CA THR A 27 14.33 22.64 -1.84
C THR A 27 13.40 22.28 -0.67
N GLU A 28 12.30 21.61 -0.95
CA GLU A 28 11.28 21.20 0.04
C GLU A 28 11.42 19.74 0.49
N SER A 29 12.34 19.01 -0.13
CA SER A 29 12.59 17.61 0.22
C SER A 29 13.43 17.51 1.48
N VAL A 30 13.05 16.59 2.36
CA VAL A 30 13.78 16.29 3.59
C VAL A 30 14.32 14.86 3.49
N LEU A 31 15.62 14.71 3.82
CA LEU A 31 16.25 13.41 4.00
C LEU A 31 16.05 12.94 5.44
N MET A 32 15.36 11.82 5.63
CA MET A 32 15.22 11.17 6.93
C MET A 32 16.37 10.18 7.12
N ALA A 33 17.39 10.60 7.88
CA ALA A 33 18.54 9.75 8.21
C ALA A 33 18.15 8.74 9.29
N PHE A 34 18.46 7.48 9.08
CA PHE A 34 18.05 6.36 9.95
C PHE A 34 19.17 5.39 10.29
N ASP A 35 20.36 5.53 9.71
CA ASP A 35 21.57 4.78 10.04
C ASP A 35 22.81 5.57 9.57
N LEU A 36 23.99 5.27 10.16
CA LEU A 36 25.26 5.88 9.80
C LEU A 36 26.28 4.77 9.55
N LEU A 37 26.76 4.66 8.32
CA LEU A 37 27.66 3.58 7.92
C LEU A 37 29.13 4.01 7.84
N TYR A 38 29.38 5.31 7.64
CA TYR A 38 30.72 5.90 7.55
C TYR A 38 30.72 7.27 8.22
N LEU A 39 31.76 7.56 8.97
CA LEU A 39 31.99 8.86 9.59
C LEU A 39 33.48 9.20 9.53
N ASP A 40 33.83 10.36 8.99
CA ASP A 40 35.20 10.90 8.90
C ASP A 40 36.22 9.88 8.39
N GLY A 41 35.84 9.10 7.35
CA GLY A 41 36.68 8.08 6.76
C GLY A 41 36.69 6.73 7.49
N HIS A 42 35.99 6.59 8.58
CA HIS A 42 35.86 5.34 9.34
C HIS A 42 34.64 4.55 8.92
N ASP A 43 34.83 3.25 8.65
CA ASP A 43 33.78 2.29 8.38
C ASP A 43 33.12 1.85 9.70
N LEU A 44 31.83 2.13 9.86
CA LEU A 44 31.04 1.78 11.04
C LEU A 44 30.18 0.53 10.81
N THR A 45 30.23 -0.11 9.64
CA THR A 45 29.35 -1.24 9.32
C THR A 45 29.53 -2.43 10.27
N GLY A 46 30.73 -2.62 10.82
CA GLY A 46 31.03 -3.65 11.82
C GLY A 46 30.51 -3.35 13.22
N SER A 47 30.08 -2.13 13.49
CA SER A 47 29.58 -1.73 14.80
C SER A 47 28.10 -2.07 14.96
N GLU A 48 27.65 -2.20 16.22
CA GLU A 48 26.25 -2.38 16.56
C GLU A 48 25.39 -1.19 16.07
N LEU A 49 24.14 -1.44 15.71
CA LEU A 49 23.20 -0.40 15.28
C LEU A 49 23.03 0.69 16.35
N SER A 50 22.97 0.31 17.63
CA SER A 50 22.87 1.24 18.76
C SER A 50 23.96 2.29 18.76
N LEU A 51 25.23 1.91 18.53
CA LEU A 51 26.34 2.85 18.44
C LEU A 51 26.24 3.74 17.19
N ARG A 52 25.92 3.15 16.04
CA ARG A 52 25.76 3.89 14.78
C ARG A 52 24.64 4.92 14.88
N ARG A 53 23.56 4.58 15.57
CA ARG A 53 22.42 5.49 15.82
C ARG A 53 22.81 6.64 16.73
N HIS A 54 23.54 6.37 17.81
CA HIS A 54 24.03 7.40 18.72
C HIS A 54 24.92 8.42 18.00
N LEU A 55 25.87 7.95 17.19
CA LEU A 55 26.72 8.83 16.38
C LEU A 55 25.92 9.64 15.35
N LEU A 56 24.88 9.05 14.76
CA LEU A 56 23.97 9.75 13.85
C LEU A 56 23.19 10.86 14.56
N GLU A 57 22.73 10.61 15.78
CA GLU A 57 22.03 11.57 16.63
C GLU A 57 22.91 12.78 16.93
N ASP A 58 24.15 12.53 17.40
CA ASP A 58 25.13 13.56 17.68
C ASP A 58 25.46 14.44 16.46
N LEU A 59 25.38 13.85 15.27
CA LEU A 59 25.66 14.54 14.01
C LEU A 59 24.45 15.37 13.51
N VAL A 60 23.23 14.85 13.63
CA VAL A 60 22.04 15.42 12.96
C VAL A 60 21.27 16.38 13.88
N VAL A 61 21.10 16.04 15.17
CA VAL A 61 20.28 16.82 16.10
C VAL A 61 20.80 18.26 16.27
N PRO A 62 22.11 18.51 16.40
CA PRO A 62 22.64 19.88 16.52
C PRO A 62 22.40 20.75 15.30
N ALA A 63 22.18 20.15 14.12
CA ALA A 63 21.92 20.86 12.86
C ALA A 63 20.48 21.42 12.76
N GLY A 64 19.58 21.04 13.68
CA GLY A 64 18.21 21.51 13.75
C GLY A 64 17.32 21.00 12.63
N ASP A 65 16.20 21.70 12.38
CA ASP A 65 15.17 21.33 11.40
C ASP A 65 15.56 21.66 9.94
N GLY A 66 16.72 21.20 9.53
CA GLY A 66 17.26 21.38 8.19
C GLY A 66 16.70 20.41 7.16
N ALA A 67 17.40 20.34 6.01
CA ALA A 67 17.09 19.38 4.92
C ALA A 67 17.37 17.91 5.30
N ILE A 68 18.16 17.68 6.35
CA ILE A 68 18.45 16.35 6.91
C ILE A 68 17.88 16.30 8.31
N ARG A 69 17.06 15.30 8.59
CA ARG A 69 16.45 15.08 9.91
C ARG A 69 16.67 13.65 10.36
N LEU A 70 16.75 13.47 11.65
CA LEU A 70 16.81 12.13 12.23
C LEU A 70 15.44 11.43 12.08
N SER A 71 15.48 10.20 11.63
CA SER A 71 14.30 9.31 11.72
C SER A 71 14.22 8.79 13.16
N GLU A 72 13.21 9.18 13.89
CA GLU A 72 13.03 8.79 15.29
C GLU A 72 12.96 7.27 15.47
N GLU A 73 13.43 6.81 16.60
CA GLU A 73 13.33 5.43 17.08
C GLU A 73 12.24 5.37 18.15
N VAL A 74 11.37 4.36 18.04
CA VAL A 74 10.29 4.13 18.99
C VAL A 74 10.51 2.78 19.65
N GLU A 75 10.75 2.78 20.96
CA GLU A 75 10.76 1.56 21.77
C GLU A 75 9.34 1.25 22.21
N ALA A 76 8.73 0.24 21.60
CA ALA A 76 7.36 -0.17 21.90
C ALA A 76 7.16 -1.65 21.57
N ASP A 77 6.07 -2.22 22.06
CA ASP A 77 5.58 -3.50 21.56
C ASP A 77 5.29 -3.40 20.07
N GLY A 78 5.88 -4.30 19.29
CA GLY A 78 5.82 -4.24 17.82
C GLY A 78 4.41 -4.37 17.27
N ALA A 79 3.51 -5.12 17.94
CA ALA A 79 2.12 -5.28 17.50
C ALA A 79 1.32 -3.99 17.76
N GLN A 80 1.52 -3.36 18.92
CA GLN A 80 0.88 -2.08 19.25
C GLN A 80 1.36 -0.95 18.31
N LEU A 81 2.67 -0.89 18.06
CA LEU A 81 3.23 0.10 17.14
C LEU A 81 2.72 -0.09 15.71
N LEU A 82 2.59 -1.34 15.24
CA LEU A 82 2.03 -1.63 13.92
C LEU A 82 0.56 -1.19 13.82
N GLU A 83 -0.22 -1.42 14.87
CA GLU A 83 -1.62 -0.99 14.90
C GLU A 83 -1.74 0.54 14.91
N GLN A 84 -0.93 1.24 15.70
CA GLN A 84 -0.87 2.71 15.65
C GLN A 84 -0.45 3.23 14.27
N ALA A 85 0.58 2.61 13.66
CA ALA A 85 1.01 2.94 12.31
C ALA A 85 -0.13 2.77 11.28
N ARG A 86 -0.95 1.72 11.44
CA ARG A 86 -2.13 1.47 10.61
C ARG A 86 -3.18 2.57 10.77
N GLN A 87 -3.50 2.95 12.03
CA GLN A 87 -4.50 3.98 12.33
C GLN A 87 -4.14 5.35 11.75
N ILE A 88 -2.85 5.70 11.78
CA ILE A 88 -2.38 6.97 11.19
C ILE A 88 -2.02 6.85 9.69
N GLY A 89 -2.34 5.70 9.04
CA GLY A 89 -2.20 5.51 7.60
C GLY A 89 -0.77 5.34 7.09
N LEU A 90 0.16 4.87 7.92
CA LEU A 90 1.51 4.53 7.47
C LEU A 90 1.53 3.21 6.69
N GLU A 91 2.51 3.05 5.79
CA GLU A 91 2.68 1.82 5.01
C GLU A 91 3.16 0.62 5.84
N GLY A 92 3.71 0.86 7.03
CA GLY A 92 4.28 -0.14 7.92
C GLY A 92 5.43 0.40 8.75
N ILE A 93 6.10 -0.51 9.46
CA ILE A 93 7.22 -0.22 10.33
C ILE A 93 8.46 -1.02 9.90
N ILE A 94 9.63 -0.57 10.31
CA ILE A 94 10.89 -1.32 10.21
C ILE A 94 11.35 -1.66 11.62
N ALA A 95 11.31 -2.95 11.97
CA ALA A 95 11.92 -3.44 13.19
C ALA A 95 13.40 -3.77 12.93
N LYS A 96 14.29 -3.34 13.81
CA LYS A 96 15.74 -3.48 13.66
C LYS A 96 16.34 -4.09 14.94
N GLN A 97 17.28 -5.04 14.80
CA GLN A 97 18.04 -5.55 15.92
C GLN A 97 19.14 -4.55 16.29
N ARG A 98 19.13 -4.07 17.54
CA ARG A 98 20.01 -2.97 18.01
C ARG A 98 21.47 -3.38 18.19
N ASP A 99 21.70 -4.62 18.51
CA ASP A 99 23.01 -5.23 18.81
C ASP A 99 23.73 -5.81 17.58
N GLN A 100 23.13 -5.67 16.38
CA GLN A 100 23.69 -6.26 15.16
C GLN A 100 24.47 -5.25 14.32
N PRO A 101 25.59 -5.72 13.68
CA PRO A 101 26.30 -4.93 12.67
C PRO A 101 25.44 -4.74 11.43
N TYR A 102 25.83 -3.80 10.57
CA TYR A 102 25.18 -3.64 9.27
C TYR A 102 25.57 -4.76 8.33
N ARG A 103 24.59 -5.46 7.80
CA ARG A 103 24.76 -6.46 6.75
C ARG A 103 23.88 -6.12 5.56
N SER A 104 24.51 -5.96 4.40
CA SER A 104 23.75 -5.74 3.17
C SER A 104 22.93 -6.96 2.79
N GLY A 105 21.73 -6.75 2.26
CA GLY A 105 20.85 -7.82 1.82
C GLY A 105 19.72 -8.15 2.79
N ARG A 106 19.15 -9.37 2.67
CA ARG A 106 18.02 -9.84 3.48
C ARG A 106 18.52 -10.79 4.57
N THR A 107 19.01 -10.25 5.66
CA THR A 107 19.64 -11.01 6.77
C THR A 107 18.68 -11.34 7.92
N GLY A 108 17.52 -10.69 7.98
CA GLY A 108 16.60 -10.81 9.11
C GLY A 108 16.88 -9.81 10.24
N ASP A 109 18.02 -9.11 10.23
CA ASP A 109 18.36 -8.11 11.24
C ASP A 109 17.44 -6.87 11.15
N TRP A 110 16.91 -6.62 9.95
CA TRP A 110 15.91 -5.59 9.68
C TRP A 110 14.67 -6.21 9.05
N LEU A 111 13.54 -6.07 9.73
CA LEU A 111 12.26 -6.61 9.29
C LEU A 111 11.34 -5.49 8.84
N LYS A 112 10.98 -5.49 7.56
CA LYS A 112 9.92 -4.61 7.04
C LYS A 112 8.57 -5.25 7.28
N ILE A 113 7.81 -4.72 8.24
CA ILE A 113 6.46 -5.15 8.60
C ILE A 113 5.48 -4.15 8.01
N LYS A 114 4.57 -4.63 7.16
CA LYS A 114 3.65 -3.78 6.41
C LYS A 114 2.29 -3.72 7.08
N CYS A 115 1.65 -2.56 7.09
CA CYS A 115 0.24 -2.44 7.39
C CYS A 115 -0.56 -2.99 6.20
N ILE A 116 -1.20 -4.13 6.39
CA ILE A 116 -2.10 -4.74 5.41
C ILE A 116 -3.51 -4.57 5.94
N GLN A 117 -4.38 -4.01 5.11
CA GLN A 117 -5.81 -3.91 5.36
C GLN A 117 -6.50 -5.06 4.61
N SER A 118 -7.53 -5.65 5.19
CA SER A 118 -8.35 -6.65 4.52
C SER A 118 -9.81 -6.23 4.67
N GLU A 119 -10.45 -5.99 3.52
CA GLU A 119 -11.83 -5.51 3.47
C GLU A 119 -12.61 -6.23 2.37
N SER A 120 -13.92 -6.11 2.46
CA SER A 120 -14.85 -6.70 1.52
C SER A 120 -15.32 -5.72 0.49
N PHE A 121 -15.24 -6.11 -0.78
CA PHE A 121 -15.68 -5.32 -1.91
C PHE A 121 -16.61 -6.10 -2.81
N ILE A 122 -17.59 -5.41 -3.40
CA ILE A 122 -18.48 -6.01 -4.38
C ILE A 122 -17.76 -6.13 -5.73
N ILE A 123 -17.94 -7.28 -6.40
CA ILE A 123 -17.44 -7.46 -7.76
C ILE A 123 -18.49 -6.94 -8.74
N VAL A 124 -18.13 -5.97 -9.56
CA VAL A 124 -19.02 -5.34 -10.57
C VAL A 124 -18.70 -5.78 -12.00
N GLY A 125 -17.68 -6.60 -12.17
CA GLY A 125 -17.28 -7.15 -13.46
C GLY A 125 -15.84 -7.64 -13.45
N TYR A 126 -15.34 -7.91 -14.65
CA TYR A 126 -13.95 -8.34 -14.86
C TYR A 126 -13.43 -7.86 -16.22
N GLU A 127 -12.14 -7.82 -16.37
CA GLU A 127 -11.47 -7.74 -17.66
C GLU A 127 -11.03 -9.11 -18.10
N ALA A 128 -11.34 -9.48 -19.36
CA ALA A 128 -10.91 -10.75 -19.91
C ALA A 128 -9.39 -10.78 -20.08
N SER A 129 -8.76 -11.90 -19.72
CA SER A 129 -7.33 -12.06 -19.92
C SER A 129 -6.95 -12.05 -21.40
N ALA A 130 -5.96 -11.23 -21.75
CA ALA A 130 -5.38 -11.27 -23.09
C ALA A 130 -4.41 -12.46 -23.28
N ALA A 131 -3.82 -12.95 -22.19
CA ALA A 131 -2.81 -14.02 -22.20
C ALA A 131 -3.40 -15.43 -22.14
N ALA A 132 -4.57 -15.61 -21.50
CA ALA A 132 -5.19 -16.91 -21.29
C ALA A 132 -6.68 -16.88 -21.63
N ARG A 133 -7.07 -17.58 -22.69
CA ARG A 133 -8.48 -17.72 -23.06
C ARG A 133 -9.27 -18.39 -21.95
N GLY A 134 -10.46 -17.85 -21.64
CA GLY A 134 -11.32 -18.41 -20.62
C GLY A 134 -10.99 -18.01 -19.18
N CYS A 135 -9.94 -17.22 -18.97
CA CYS A 135 -9.57 -16.66 -17.67
C CYS A 135 -9.93 -15.19 -17.54
N ILE A 136 -10.04 -14.72 -16.30
CA ILE A 136 -10.06 -13.28 -16.01
C ILE A 136 -8.63 -12.74 -16.01
N GLY A 137 -8.46 -11.49 -16.46
CA GLY A 137 -7.22 -10.73 -16.32
C GLY A 137 -7.22 -9.92 -15.03
N SER A 138 -8.36 -9.29 -14.73
CA SER A 138 -8.56 -8.54 -13.48
C SER A 138 -10.03 -8.56 -13.06
N LEU A 139 -10.29 -8.44 -11.75
CA LEU A 139 -11.59 -8.17 -11.15
C LEU A 139 -11.82 -6.66 -11.07
N LEU A 140 -13.01 -6.22 -11.36
CA LEU A 140 -13.46 -4.83 -11.17
C LEU A 140 -14.24 -4.75 -9.87
N LEU A 141 -13.81 -3.90 -8.96
CA LEU A 141 -14.34 -3.79 -7.61
C LEU A 141 -15.01 -2.45 -7.36
N ALA A 142 -16.04 -2.49 -6.53
CA ALA A 142 -16.70 -1.30 -6.02
C ALA A 142 -16.94 -1.42 -4.50
N ALA A 143 -17.02 -0.27 -3.85
CA ALA A 143 -17.42 -0.09 -2.46
C ALA A 143 -18.75 0.66 -2.39
N LYS A 144 -19.40 0.69 -1.22
CA LYS A 144 -20.59 1.52 -1.01
C LYS A 144 -20.20 2.99 -1.00
N GLY A 145 -20.93 3.81 -1.75
CA GLY A 145 -20.93 5.26 -1.63
C GLY A 145 -22.20 5.72 -0.90
N ASP A 146 -22.43 7.02 -0.85
CA ASP A 146 -23.59 7.62 -0.16
C ASP A 146 -24.93 7.15 -0.74
N HIS A 147 -25.03 7.02 -2.05
CA HIS A 147 -26.25 6.61 -2.75
C HIS A 147 -26.01 5.50 -3.77
N ASP A 148 -24.79 5.36 -4.26
CA ASP A 148 -24.42 4.46 -5.36
C ASP A 148 -23.13 3.70 -5.05
N TRP A 149 -22.82 2.72 -5.90
CA TRP A 149 -21.55 2.02 -5.87
C TRP A 149 -20.44 2.89 -6.45
N VAL A 150 -19.30 2.96 -5.76
CA VAL A 150 -18.10 3.68 -6.17
C VAL A 150 -17.04 2.70 -6.64
N PHE A 151 -16.54 2.89 -7.85
CA PHE A 151 -15.43 2.08 -8.36
C PHE A 151 -14.15 2.35 -7.56
N VAL A 152 -13.51 1.28 -7.07
CA VAL A 152 -12.31 1.36 -6.21
C VAL A 152 -11.08 0.71 -6.85
N GLY A 153 -11.17 0.23 -8.07
CA GLY A 153 -10.02 -0.27 -8.82
C GLY A 153 -10.23 -1.64 -9.46
N SER A 154 -9.23 -2.03 -10.26
CA SER A 154 -9.14 -3.37 -10.86
C SER A 154 -7.97 -4.15 -10.26
N ILE A 155 -8.17 -5.45 -10.01
CA ILE A 155 -7.20 -6.31 -9.34
C ILE A 155 -6.89 -7.52 -10.21
N GLY A 156 -5.62 -7.64 -10.65
CA GLY A 156 -5.12 -8.74 -11.47
C GLY A 156 -4.23 -9.73 -10.72
N THR A 157 -4.23 -9.70 -9.37
CA THR A 157 -3.34 -10.53 -8.54
C THR A 157 -4.09 -11.20 -7.39
N GLY A 158 -3.49 -12.26 -6.82
CA GLY A 158 -4.02 -12.96 -5.65
C GLY A 158 -4.90 -14.17 -5.97
N PHE A 159 -5.26 -14.41 -7.22
CA PHE A 159 -5.94 -15.63 -7.67
C PHE A 159 -5.01 -16.50 -8.51
N ASN A 160 -5.13 -17.81 -8.35
CA ASN A 160 -4.46 -18.80 -9.18
C ASN A 160 -5.27 -19.10 -10.45
N GLY A 161 -4.77 -19.99 -11.31
CA GLY A 161 -5.44 -20.34 -12.56
C GLY A 161 -6.81 -20.98 -12.38
N GLN A 162 -7.02 -21.77 -11.32
CA GLN A 162 -8.30 -22.40 -11.00
C GLN A 162 -9.31 -21.35 -10.53
N ASP A 163 -8.88 -20.44 -9.62
CA ASP A 163 -9.71 -19.34 -9.17
C ASP A 163 -10.13 -18.43 -10.33
N ALA A 164 -9.22 -18.16 -11.26
CA ALA A 164 -9.49 -17.33 -12.42
C ALA A 164 -10.55 -17.91 -13.34
N VAL A 165 -10.54 -19.23 -13.54
CA VAL A 165 -11.55 -19.97 -14.33
C VAL A 165 -12.88 -20.02 -13.59
N PHE A 166 -12.85 -20.31 -12.29
CA PHE A 166 -14.05 -20.37 -11.45
C PHE A 166 -14.75 -19.00 -11.39
N LEU A 167 -14.01 -17.94 -11.07
CA LEU A 167 -14.52 -16.56 -11.03
C LEU A 167 -15.10 -16.15 -12.38
N ARG A 168 -14.43 -16.49 -13.48
CA ARG A 168 -14.94 -16.25 -14.82
C ARG A 168 -16.31 -16.92 -15.02
N SER A 169 -16.42 -18.21 -14.71
CA SER A 169 -17.68 -18.97 -14.87
C SER A 169 -18.80 -18.40 -14.00
N ALA A 170 -18.49 -18.00 -12.76
CA ALA A 170 -19.48 -17.43 -11.85
C ALA A 170 -19.96 -16.05 -12.35
N LEU A 171 -19.05 -15.18 -12.76
CA LEU A 171 -19.37 -13.84 -13.24
C LEU A 171 -20.07 -13.84 -14.61
N ASP A 172 -19.77 -14.79 -15.49
CA ASP A 172 -20.46 -14.93 -16.77
C ASP A 172 -21.96 -15.27 -16.60
N LYS A 173 -22.34 -15.97 -15.51
CA LYS A 173 -23.75 -16.21 -15.15
C LYS A 173 -24.47 -14.95 -14.66
N LEU A 174 -23.73 -13.99 -14.14
CA LEU A 174 -24.23 -12.71 -13.61
C LEU A 174 -24.07 -11.56 -14.61
N ARG A 175 -23.73 -11.86 -15.85
CA ARG A 175 -23.45 -10.85 -16.87
C ARG A 175 -24.62 -9.90 -17.08
N THR A 176 -24.30 -8.60 -17.16
CA THR A 176 -25.29 -7.55 -17.42
C THR A 176 -24.82 -6.57 -18.49
N LYS A 177 -25.77 -5.93 -19.17
CA LYS A 177 -25.51 -4.84 -20.11
C LYS A 177 -25.51 -3.47 -19.42
N THR A 178 -26.07 -3.39 -18.21
CA THR A 178 -26.16 -2.16 -17.44
C THR A 178 -25.01 -2.12 -16.44
N PRO A 179 -24.02 -1.25 -16.62
CA PRO A 179 -22.91 -1.10 -15.67
C PRO A 179 -23.43 -0.61 -14.31
N THR A 180 -22.95 -1.22 -13.23
CA THR A 180 -23.21 -0.76 -11.86
C THR A 180 -22.41 0.51 -11.54
N VAL A 181 -21.26 0.65 -12.16
CA VAL A 181 -20.37 1.82 -12.06
C VAL A 181 -19.98 2.30 -13.45
N PRO A 182 -19.80 3.62 -13.67
CA PRO A 182 -19.52 4.19 -14.99
C PRO A 182 -18.08 3.93 -15.42
N LEU A 183 -17.82 2.75 -16.01
CA LEU A 183 -16.51 2.38 -16.54
C LEU A 183 -16.51 2.27 -18.06
N LYS A 184 -15.39 2.64 -18.67
CA LYS A 184 -15.15 2.50 -20.11
C LYS A 184 -13.92 1.62 -20.36
N GLY A 185 -14.06 0.62 -21.24
CA GLY A 185 -12.95 -0.25 -21.64
C GLY A 185 -13.38 -1.24 -22.70
N LYS A 186 -12.42 -1.67 -23.54
CA LYS A 186 -12.73 -2.57 -24.68
C LYS A 186 -12.97 -4.03 -24.27
N ASN A 187 -12.40 -4.47 -23.13
CA ASN A 187 -12.41 -5.89 -22.70
C ASN A 187 -13.16 -6.08 -21.38
N ILE A 188 -13.97 -5.10 -20.99
CA ILE A 188 -14.76 -5.17 -19.76
C ILE A 188 -16.02 -5.99 -19.98
N VAL A 189 -16.26 -6.90 -19.06
CA VAL A 189 -17.51 -7.65 -18.93
C VAL A 189 -18.13 -7.26 -17.60
N PHE A 190 -19.27 -6.58 -17.66
CA PHE A 190 -20.01 -6.17 -16.45
C PHE A 190 -20.81 -7.35 -15.88
N ALA A 191 -20.87 -7.43 -14.57
CA ALA A 191 -21.67 -8.39 -13.82
C ALA A 191 -22.60 -7.67 -12.84
N GLN A 192 -23.74 -8.31 -12.52
CA GLN A 192 -24.61 -7.85 -11.45
C GLN A 192 -23.83 -7.83 -10.13
N PRO A 193 -24.00 -6.82 -9.27
CA PRO A 193 -23.25 -6.65 -8.02
C PRO A 193 -23.76 -7.63 -6.95
N THR A 194 -23.38 -8.91 -7.07
CA THR A 194 -23.87 -10.00 -6.24
C THR A 194 -22.73 -10.70 -5.48
N LEU A 195 -21.54 -10.82 -6.10
CA LEU A 195 -20.42 -11.52 -5.48
C LEU A 195 -19.53 -10.53 -4.71
N ILE A 196 -19.21 -10.91 -3.47
CA ILE A 196 -18.34 -10.13 -2.58
C ILE A 196 -17.01 -10.87 -2.44
N ALA A 197 -15.93 -10.13 -2.63
CA ALA A 197 -14.56 -10.61 -2.48
C ALA A 197 -13.89 -9.98 -1.29
N GLU A 198 -13.08 -10.76 -0.58
CA GLU A 198 -12.11 -10.27 0.39
C GLU A 198 -10.84 -9.87 -0.32
N ILE A 199 -10.40 -8.64 -0.05
CA ILE A 199 -9.26 -7.99 -0.70
C ILE A 199 -8.29 -7.49 0.35
N GLU A 200 -7.07 -7.98 0.31
CA GLU A 200 -5.97 -7.35 1.02
C GLU A 200 -5.40 -6.20 0.20
N PHE A 201 -5.15 -5.07 0.82
CA PHE A 201 -4.55 -3.90 0.19
C PHE A 201 -3.72 -3.10 1.18
N ARG A 202 -2.92 -2.14 0.70
CA ARG A 202 -2.00 -1.37 1.55
C ARG A 202 -2.43 0.07 1.79
N GLY A 203 -3.45 0.52 1.12
CA GLY A 203 -3.93 1.88 1.22
C GLY A 203 -4.67 2.31 -0.03
N TRP A 204 -4.93 3.59 -0.12
CA TRP A 204 -5.68 4.21 -1.17
C TRP A 204 -4.83 5.18 -1.97
N THR A 205 -5.14 5.36 -3.24
CA THR A 205 -4.59 6.44 -4.06
C THR A 205 -5.39 7.72 -3.84
N LYS A 206 -4.87 8.86 -4.33
CA LYS A 206 -5.57 10.16 -4.20
C LYS A 206 -6.91 10.21 -4.96
N ASP A 207 -7.04 9.39 -6.00
CA ASP A 207 -8.24 9.24 -6.80
C ASP A 207 -9.23 8.18 -6.26
N GLY A 208 -8.99 7.67 -5.03
CA GLY A 208 -9.89 6.75 -4.36
C GLY A 208 -9.80 5.30 -4.83
N SER A 209 -8.73 4.92 -5.52
CA SER A 209 -8.50 3.53 -5.93
C SER A 209 -7.64 2.76 -4.93
N LEU A 210 -7.83 1.45 -4.85
CA LEU A 210 -7.04 0.55 -4.01
C LEU A 210 -5.58 0.47 -4.48
N ARG A 211 -4.66 0.51 -3.54
CA ARG A 211 -3.21 0.45 -3.79
C ARG A 211 -2.64 -0.89 -3.33
N HIS A 212 -1.90 -1.56 -4.23
CA HIS A 212 -1.31 -2.88 -3.98
C HIS A 212 -2.32 -3.93 -3.51
N ALA A 213 -3.48 -3.95 -4.15
CA ALA A 213 -4.56 -4.84 -3.80
C ALA A 213 -4.35 -6.27 -4.33
N SER A 214 -4.84 -7.26 -3.59
CA SER A 214 -4.72 -8.68 -3.89
C SER A 214 -5.99 -9.41 -3.45
N TYR A 215 -6.56 -10.22 -4.33
CA TYR A 215 -7.70 -11.07 -4.06
C TYR A 215 -7.30 -12.19 -3.07
N LYS A 216 -8.17 -12.47 -2.10
CA LYS A 216 -7.96 -13.51 -1.08
C LYS A 216 -9.01 -14.62 -1.14
N GLY A 217 -10.20 -14.33 -1.65
CA GLY A 217 -11.28 -15.27 -1.76
C GLY A 217 -12.64 -14.61 -1.99
N LEU A 218 -13.65 -15.36 -2.36
CA LEU A 218 -15.03 -14.93 -2.21
C LEU A 218 -15.44 -15.08 -0.74
N ARG A 219 -16.25 -14.16 -0.24
CA ARG A 219 -16.84 -14.33 1.10
C ARG A 219 -17.83 -15.48 1.09
N GLU A 220 -17.85 -16.25 2.20
CA GLU A 220 -18.83 -17.34 2.36
C GLU A 220 -20.25 -16.78 2.44
N VAL A 221 -20.41 -15.64 3.13
CA VAL A 221 -21.69 -14.93 3.23
C VAL A 221 -21.68 -13.77 2.24
N GLN A 222 -22.59 -13.78 1.30
CA GLN A 222 -22.76 -12.75 0.28
C GLN A 222 -23.77 -11.69 0.74
N ASP A 223 -23.49 -11.06 1.87
CA ASP A 223 -24.30 -9.96 2.43
C ASP A 223 -23.68 -8.61 2.08
N ASN A 224 -24.42 -7.81 1.32
CA ASN A 224 -23.99 -6.47 0.93
C ASN A 224 -23.74 -5.52 2.13
N ALA A 225 -24.28 -5.83 3.33
CA ALA A 225 -23.96 -5.10 4.54
C ALA A 225 -22.48 -5.20 4.93
N ALA A 226 -21.81 -6.30 4.54
CA ALA A 226 -20.40 -6.53 4.82
C ALA A 226 -19.44 -5.80 3.84
N VAL A 227 -19.95 -5.17 2.79
CA VAL A 227 -19.12 -4.43 1.83
C VAL A 227 -18.67 -3.11 2.44
N LEU A 228 -17.38 -2.79 2.28
CA LEU A 228 -16.80 -1.53 2.76
C LEU A 228 -17.66 -0.34 2.34
N ASP A 229 -17.98 0.51 3.31
CA ASP A 229 -18.62 1.80 3.10
C ASP A 229 -17.52 2.88 3.00
N MET A 230 -17.57 3.69 1.96
CA MET A 230 -16.56 4.74 1.75
C MET A 230 -16.59 5.83 2.83
N ARG A 231 -17.69 5.96 3.59
CA ARG A 231 -17.80 6.87 4.73
C ARG A 231 -16.94 6.43 5.92
N ASP A 232 -16.78 5.12 6.11
CA ASP A 232 -15.94 4.56 7.18
C ASP A 232 -14.44 4.79 6.96
N ARG A 233 -14.08 5.27 5.77
CA ARG A 233 -12.70 5.57 5.38
C ARG A 233 -12.21 6.93 5.91
N GLU A 234 -13.10 7.86 6.21
CA GLU A 234 -12.77 9.25 6.62
C GLU A 234 -12.60 9.40 8.13
N THR A 235 -12.78 8.31 8.91
CA THR A 235 -12.62 8.29 10.36
C THR A 235 -11.24 7.73 10.70
#